data_abc482848af94a32e18871dd463e08e7
#
_entry.id   abc482848af94a32e18871dd463e08e7
#
_cell.length_a   1.000
_cell.length_b   1.000
_cell.length_c   1.000
_cell.angle_alpha   90.00
_cell.angle_beta   90.00
_cell.angle_gamma   90.00
#
_symmetry.space_group_name_H-M   'P 1'
#
loop_
_entity.id
_entity.type
_entity.pdbx_description
1 polymer ?
#
loop_
_entity_poly.entity_id
_entity_poly.type
_entity_poly.pdbx_seq_one_letter_code
_entity_poly.pdbx_strand_id
1 'polypeptide(L)'
;MDRLLLDSNVVVYLDQDPGRVTQHARDQIDGASEVYVSAVTGWELSIKQATGALKMKTTVSSLVESLGFLELPITMRHGEAVKMLPMIHRDPFDRLLVAQSIIEGLTLVTSDSRLVRYGTPILQV
;
A
#
# COMPACT_ATOMS: atom_id res chain seq x y z
N MET A 1 2.66 8.68 17.00
CA MET A 1 2.06 9.03 15.69
C MET A 1 2.22 7.86 14.76
N ASP A 2 1.18 7.52 14.05
CA ASP A 2 1.22 6.37 13.17
C ASP A 2 2.02 6.64 11.91
N ARG A 3 2.71 5.61 11.47
CA ARG A 3 3.39 5.54 10.17
C ARG A 3 2.64 4.51 9.34
N LEU A 4 2.19 4.90 8.15
CA LEU A 4 1.28 4.09 7.33
C LEU A 4 1.95 3.63 6.05
N LEU A 5 1.55 2.44 5.58
CA LEU A 5 1.88 1.93 4.24
C LEU A 5 0.57 1.68 3.51
N LEU A 6 0.37 2.33 2.37
CA LEU A 6 -0.87 2.19 1.60
C LEU A 6 -0.81 0.99 0.66
N ASP A 7 -1.87 0.18 0.66
CA ASP A 7 -2.09 -0.83 -0.36
C ASP A 7 -2.37 -0.16 -1.72
N SER A 8 -2.08 -0.84 -2.80
CA SER A 8 -2.22 -0.34 -4.16
C SER A 8 -3.63 0.16 -4.47
N ASN A 9 -4.66 -0.57 -4.02
CA ASN A 9 -6.06 -0.15 -4.25
C ASN A 9 -6.37 1.17 -3.54
N VAL A 10 -5.82 1.38 -2.35
CA VAL A 10 -6.03 2.62 -1.60
C VAL A 10 -5.42 3.81 -2.33
N VAL A 11 -4.23 3.63 -2.92
CA VAL A 11 -3.59 4.66 -3.75
C VAL A 11 -4.49 5.06 -4.92
N VAL A 12 -5.05 4.06 -5.62
CA VAL A 12 -5.96 4.31 -6.75
C VAL A 12 -7.23 5.03 -6.28
N TYR A 13 -7.81 4.62 -5.15
CA TYR A 13 -9.01 5.28 -4.61
C TYR A 13 -8.74 6.74 -4.27
N LEU A 14 -7.63 7.05 -3.64
CA LEU A 14 -7.29 8.43 -3.32
C LEU A 14 -7.14 9.30 -4.57
N ASP A 15 -6.67 8.72 -5.67
CA ASP A 15 -6.53 9.43 -6.94
C ASP A 15 -7.86 9.59 -7.68
N GLN A 16 -8.69 8.55 -7.72
CA GLN A 16 -9.80 8.46 -8.65
C GLN A 16 -11.19 8.42 -8.01
N ASP A 17 -11.27 7.93 -6.78
CA ASP A 17 -12.56 7.74 -6.08
C ASP A 17 -12.36 7.79 -4.57
N PRO A 18 -12.00 8.97 -4.03
CA PRO A 18 -11.68 9.09 -2.60
C PRO A 18 -12.85 8.73 -1.67
N GLY A 19 -14.08 8.75 -2.18
CA GLY A 19 -15.26 8.32 -1.41
C GLY A 19 -15.25 6.84 -1.03
N ARG A 20 -14.42 6.02 -1.67
CA ARG A 20 -14.22 4.62 -1.30
C ARG A 20 -13.32 4.43 -0.09
N VAL A 21 -12.64 5.48 0.33
CA VAL A 21 -11.85 5.49 1.56
C VAL A 21 -12.73 6.10 2.65
N THR A 22 -12.96 5.38 3.75
CA THR A 22 -13.82 5.88 4.83
C THR A 22 -13.27 7.18 5.40
N GLN A 23 -14.15 8.00 5.98
CA GLN A 23 -13.71 9.26 6.59
C GLN A 23 -12.71 8.99 7.71
N HIS A 24 -12.94 7.93 8.51
CA HIS A 24 -12.00 7.54 9.56
C HIS A 24 -10.60 7.26 8.98
N ALA A 25 -10.52 6.48 7.90
CA ALA A 25 -9.23 6.17 7.27
C ALA A 25 -8.58 7.43 6.68
N ARG A 26 -9.35 8.30 6.04
CA ARG A 26 -8.83 9.56 5.50
C ARG A 26 -8.25 10.44 6.62
N ASP A 27 -8.94 10.53 7.75
CA ASP A 27 -8.46 11.30 8.89
C ASP A 27 -7.17 10.72 9.44
N GLN A 28 -7.04 9.39 9.50
CA GLN A 28 -5.80 8.74 9.93
C GLN A 28 -4.65 8.98 8.96
N ILE A 29 -4.92 8.96 7.65
CA ILE A 29 -3.91 9.26 6.63
C ILE A 29 -3.45 10.71 6.76
N ASP A 30 -4.39 11.66 6.89
CA ASP A 30 -4.08 13.07 7.01
C ASP A 30 -3.29 13.39 8.28
N GLY A 31 -3.59 12.69 9.37
CA GLY A 31 -2.94 12.89 10.67
C GLY A 31 -1.67 12.08 10.91
N ALA A 32 -1.31 11.19 9.98
CA ALA A 32 -0.14 10.33 10.15
C ALA A 32 1.17 11.12 10.07
N SER A 33 2.17 10.68 10.84
CA SER A 33 3.49 11.30 10.78
C SER A 33 4.19 11.05 9.45
N GLU A 34 4.01 9.87 8.87
CA GLU A 34 4.55 9.49 7.57
C GLU A 34 3.59 8.53 6.87
N VAL A 35 3.40 8.71 5.57
CA VAL A 35 2.60 7.83 4.72
C VAL A 35 3.47 7.36 3.58
N TYR A 36 3.61 6.06 3.46
CA TYR A 36 4.46 5.41 2.46
C TYR A 36 3.64 4.74 1.38
N VAL A 37 4.17 4.77 0.17
CA VAL A 37 3.75 3.95 -0.95
C VAL A 37 4.95 3.13 -1.40
N SER A 38 4.79 1.82 -1.46
CA SER A 38 5.88 0.92 -1.82
C SER A 38 6.25 1.04 -3.29
N ALA A 39 7.54 0.86 -3.58
CA ALA A 39 8.01 0.70 -4.95
C ALA A 39 7.31 -0.47 -5.67
N VAL A 40 6.86 -1.49 -4.94
CA VAL A 40 6.09 -2.59 -5.54
C VAL A 40 4.72 -2.11 -6.05
N THR A 41 4.10 -1.16 -5.37
CA THR A 41 2.87 -0.54 -5.83
C THR A 41 3.10 0.22 -7.14
N GLY A 42 4.22 0.95 -7.23
CA GLY A 42 4.60 1.62 -8.46
C GLY A 42 4.71 0.64 -9.62
N TRP A 43 5.29 -0.52 -9.38
CA TRP A 43 5.42 -1.57 -10.40
C TRP A 43 4.06 -2.18 -10.75
N GLU A 44 3.28 -2.58 -9.75
CA GLU A 44 1.96 -3.18 -9.97
C GLU A 44 1.04 -2.26 -10.79
N LEU A 45 0.94 -1.00 -10.39
CA LEU A 45 0.07 -0.05 -11.06
C LEU A 45 0.58 0.30 -12.46
N SER A 46 1.90 0.34 -12.66
CA SER A 46 2.49 0.57 -13.99
C SER A 46 2.19 -0.56 -14.95
N ILE A 47 2.19 -1.82 -14.49
CA ILE A 47 1.75 -2.97 -15.29
C ILE A 47 0.30 -2.76 -15.73
N LYS A 48 -0.58 -2.38 -14.82
CA LYS A 48 -2.00 -2.15 -15.13
C LYS A 48 -2.21 -0.98 -16.08
N GLN A 49 -1.40 0.07 -15.97
CA GLN A 49 -1.43 1.18 -16.92
C GLN A 49 -1.02 0.71 -18.33
N ALA A 50 0.04 -0.09 -18.41
CA ALA A 50 0.57 -0.59 -19.67
C ALA A 50 -0.42 -1.50 -20.40
N THR A 51 -1.21 -2.28 -19.67
CA THR A 51 -2.21 -3.20 -20.24
C THR A 51 -3.57 -2.52 -20.49
N GLY A 52 -3.74 -1.30 -20.08
CA GLY A 52 -5.03 -0.59 -20.19
C GLY A 52 -6.04 -0.92 -19.09
N ALA A 53 -5.67 -1.77 -18.13
CA ALA A 53 -6.54 -2.13 -17.01
C ALA A 53 -6.73 -0.98 -16.01
N LEU A 54 -5.81 -0.03 -15.99
CA LEU A 54 -5.86 1.16 -15.14
C LEU A 54 -5.55 2.39 -15.98
N LYS A 55 -6.40 3.40 -15.91
CA LYS A 55 -6.16 4.69 -16.56
C LYS A 55 -5.80 5.71 -15.50
N MET A 56 -4.60 6.27 -15.57
CA MET A 56 -4.14 7.36 -14.71
C MET A 56 -3.59 8.48 -15.58
N LYS A 57 -3.78 9.72 -15.16
CA LYS A 57 -3.32 10.90 -15.89
C LYS A 57 -1.82 11.11 -15.75
N THR A 58 -1.19 10.49 -14.76
CA THR A 58 0.22 10.69 -14.42
C THR A 58 0.86 9.37 -14.00
N THR A 59 2.16 9.42 -13.72
CA THR A 59 2.88 8.27 -13.17
C THR A 59 2.59 8.11 -11.68
N VAL A 60 2.80 6.91 -11.16
CA VAL A 60 2.63 6.64 -9.73
C VAL A 60 3.59 7.53 -8.91
N SER A 61 4.84 7.70 -9.34
CA SER A 61 5.80 8.53 -8.62
C SER A 61 5.36 9.99 -8.54
N SER A 62 4.79 10.54 -9.61
CA SER A 62 4.25 11.90 -9.59
C SER A 62 3.04 12.01 -8.66
N LEU A 63 2.18 11.02 -8.65
CA LEU A 63 1.03 10.99 -7.74
C LEU A 63 1.48 10.96 -6.28
N VAL A 64 2.41 10.08 -5.95
CA VAL A 64 2.98 9.95 -4.60
C VAL A 64 3.56 11.28 -4.12
N GLU A 65 4.33 11.93 -4.98
CA GLU A 65 4.92 13.24 -4.67
C GLU A 65 3.85 14.30 -4.46
N SER A 66 2.84 14.36 -5.33
CA SER A 66 1.77 15.36 -5.23
C SER A 66 0.91 15.20 -3.99
N LEU A 67 0.75 13.99 -3.47
CA LEU A 67 0.01 13.70 -2.25
C LEU A 67 0.86 13.91 -0.97
N GLY A 68 2.14 14.22 -1.13
CA GLY A 68 3.06 14.40 0.01
C GLY A 68 3.44 13.09 0.68
N PHE A 69 3.32 11.97 -0.01
CA PHE A 69 3.69 10.65 0.50
C PHE A 69 5.15 10.33 0.18
N LEU A 70 5.67 9.28 0.82
CA LEU A 70 7.05 8.86 0.69
C LEU A 70 7.13 7.52 -0.04
N GLU A 71 8.12 7.35 -0.88
CA GLU A 71 8.39 6.06 -1.50
C GLU A 71 9.06 5.13 -0.49
N LEU A 72 8.58 3.88 -0.40
CA LEU A 72 9.23 2.83 0.38
C LEU A 72 9.97 1.88 -0.58
N PRO A 73 11.30 1.91 -0.61
CA PRO A 73 12.08 1.00 -1.46
C PRO A 73 11.92 -0.44 -1.02
N ILE A 74 12.07 -1.38 -1.96
CA ILE A 74 12.10 -2.80 -1.68
C ILE A 74 13.56 -3.18 -1.39
N THR A 75 13.77 -3.88 -0.27
CA THR A 75 15.11 -4.41 0.10
C THR A 75 15.11 -5.93 0.04
N MET A 76 16.30 -6.52 0.09
CA MET A 76 16.43 -7.98 0.17
C MET A 76 15.74 -8.52 1.43
N ARG A 77 15.82 -7.80 2.55
CA ARG A 77 15.14 -8.21 3.80
C ARG A 77 13.64 -8.32 3.62
N HIS A 78 13.04 -7.39 2.88
CA HIS A 78 11.61 -7.45 2.57
C HIS A 78 11.27 -8.73 1.79
N GLY A 79 12.02 -8.99 0.73
CA GLY A 79 11.81 -10.18 -0.10
C GLY A 79 12.02 -11.48 0.68
N GLU A 80 13.06 -11.53 1.50
CA GLU A 80 13.35 -12.71 2.34
C GLU A 80 12.26 -12.95 3.39
N ALA A 81 11.69 -11.88 3.95
CA ALA A 81 10.64 -11.98 4.95
C ALA A 81 9.35 -12.59 4.39
N VAL A 82 9.10 -12.47 3.08
CA VAL A 82 7.90 -13.03 2.44
C VAL A 82 7.81 -14.54 2.65
N LYS A 83 8.95 -15.26 2.61
CA LYS A 83 8.97 -16.72 2.79
C LYS A 83 8.51 -17.17 4.18
N MET A 84 8.57 -16.29 5.17
CA MET A 84 8.15 -16.56 6.55
C MET A 84 6.66 -16.34 6.77
N LEU A 85 5.97 -15.75 5.82
CA LEU A 85 4.52 -15.48 5.95
C LEU A 85 3.71 -16.76 5.72
N PRO A 86 2.64 -16.99 6.52
CA PRO A 86 1.72 -18.07 6.23
C PRO A 86 1.05 -17.85 4.87
N MET A 87 0.61 -18.95 4.23
CA MET A 87 -0.03 -18.88 2.91
C MET A 87 -1.51 -18.55 3.06
N ILE A 88 -1.82 -17.31 3.45
CA ILE A 88 -3.18 -16.81 3.60
C ILE A 88 -3.66 -16.19 2.28
N HIS A 89 -2.80 -15.45 1.61
CA HIS A 89 -3.07 -14.78 0.34
C HIS A 89 -2.03 -15.21 -0.68
N ARG A 90 -2.42 -15.38 -1.94
CA ARG A 90 -1.50 -15.85 -2.98
C ARG A 90 -0.86 -14.73 -3.79
N ASP A 91 -1.43 -13.52 -3.75
CA ASP A 91 -0.94 -12.41 -4.53
C ASP A 91 0.44 -11.99 -4.02
N PRO A 92 1.50 -12.09 -4.86
CA PRO A 92 2.85 -11.74 -4.42
C PRO A 92 3.02 -10.26 -4.11
N PHE A 93 2.27 -9.38 -4.76
CA PHE A 93 2.33 -7.95 -4.45
C PHE A 93 1.82 -7.69 -3.03
N ASP A 94 0.67 -8.26 -2.67
CA ASP A 94 0.10 -8.09 -1.32
C ASP A 94 0.99 -8.72 -0.25
N ARG A 95 1.55 -9.89 -0.52
CA ARG A 95 2.46 -10.56 0.41
C ARG A 95 3.71 -9.72 0.68
N LEU A 96 4.24 -9.07 -0.35
CA LEU A 96 5.40 -8.20 -0.17
C LEU A 96 5.03 -6.96 0.65
N LEU A 97 3.86 -6.37 0.45
CA LEU A 97 3.39 -5.25 1.26
C LEU A 97 3.27 -5.65 2.74
N VAL A 98 2.72 -6.83 3.03
CA VAL A 98 2.65 -7.34 4.40
C VAL A 98 4.05 -7.50 5.00
N ALA A 99 4.98 -8.08 4.26
CA ALA A 99 6.36 -8.24 4.72
C ALA A 99 7.02 -6.88 5.01
N GLN A 100 6.82 -5.90 4.14
CA GLN A 100 7.35 -4.56 4.35
C GLN A 100 6.75 -3.91 5.60
N SER A 101 5.44 -4.05 5.81
CA SER A 101 4.80 -3.47 6.99
C SER A 101 5.36 -4.06 8.29
N ILE A 102 5.64 -5.36 8.30
CA ILE A 102 6.23 -6.03 9.47
C ILE A 102 7.67 -5.56 9.71
N ILE A 103 8.51 -5.59 8.68
CA ILE A 103 9.93 -5.24 8.79
C ILE A 103 10.11 -3.76 9.18
N GLU A 104 9.31 -2.86 8.61
CA GLU A 104 9.45 -1.43 8.83
C GLU A 104 8.60 -0.90 9.98
N GLY A 105 7.78 -1.75 10.59
CA GLY A 105 6.92 -1.33 11.70
C GLY A 105 5.82 -0.37 11.27
N LEU A 106 5.20 -0.60 10.12
CA LEU A 106 4.16 0.25 9.55
C LEU A 106 2.77 -0.37 9.74
N THR A 107 1.76 0.48 9.85
CA THR A 107 0.36 0.03 9.76
C THR A 107 -0.03 -0.04 8.29
N LEU A 108 -0.50 -1.20 7.83
CA LEU A 108 -0.93 -1.39 6.46
C LEU A 108 -2.37 -0.90 6.29
N VAL A 109 -2.57 0.01 5.35
CA VAL A 109 -3.90 0.56 5.01
C VAL A 109 -4.41 -0.19 3.79
N THR A 110 -5.50 -0.93 3.95
CA THR A 110 -6.02 -1.81 2.89
C THR A 110 -7.53 -1.94 2.94
N SER A 111 -8.14 -2.23 1.79
CA SER A 111 -9.55 -2.64 1.70
C SER A 111 -9.71 -4.16 1.78
N ASP A 112 -8.63 -4.93 1.73
CA ASP A 112 -8.68 -6.40 1.72
C ASP A 112 -8.67 -6.95 3.14
N SER A 113 -9.86 -7.41 3.61
CA SER A 113 -10.03 -7.97 4.95
C SER A 113 -9.20 -9.23 5.20
N ARG A 114 -8.78 -9.94 4.14
CA ARG A 114 -7.97 -11.15 4.29
C ARG A 114 -6.60 -10.86 4.87
N LEU A 115 -6.07 -9.66 4.67
CA LEU A 115 -4.74 -9.28 5.17
C LEU A 115 -4.70 -9.12 6.68
N VAL A 116 -5.85 -8.92 7.34
CA VAL A 116 -5.95 -8.90 8.80
C VAL A 116 -5.40 -10.18 9.43
N ARG A 117 -5.54 -11.31 8.73
CA ARG A 117 -5.13 -12.62 9.22
C ARG A 117 -3.61 -12.80 9.36
N TYR A 118 -2.81 -11.90 8.79
CA TYR A 118 -1.34 -11.94 8.95
C TYR A 118 -0.86 -11.44 10.31
N GLY A 119 -1.73 -10.80 11.09
CA GLY A 119 -1.37 -10.32 12.42
C GLY A 119 -0.56 -9.00 12.43
N THR A 120 -0.32 -8.40 11.29
CA THR A 120 0.28 -7.06 11.22
C THR A 120 -0.78 -6.01 11.54
N PRO A 121 -0.42 -4.83 12.08
CA PRO A 121 -1.39 -3.75 12.27
C PRO A 121 -2.03 -3.35 10.95
N ILE A 122 -3.37 -3.29 10.93
CA ILE A 122 -4.17 -2.97 9.75
C ILE A 122 -5.10 -1.80 10.04
N LEU A 123 -5.16 -0.86 9.11
CA LEU A 123 -6.22 0.13 9.03
C LEU A 123 -7.08 -0.23 7.81
N GLN A 124 -8.29 -0.70 8.03
CA GLN A 124 -9.17 -1.12 6.95
C GLN A 124 -9.98 0.06 6.43
N VAL A 125 -10.07 0.15 5.13
CA VAL A 125 -10.86 1.20 4.46
C VAL A 125 -12.15 0.66 3.86
#